data_569fa1a9b8aa2fed38b4ddd9cda592b9
#
_entry.id   569fa1a9b8aa2fed38b4ddd9cda592b9
#
_cell.length_a   1.000
_cell.length_b   1.000
_cell.length_c   1.000
_cell.angle_alpha   90.00
_cell.angle_beta   90.00
_cell.angle_gamma   90.00
#
_symmetry.space_group_name_H-M   'P 1'
#
loop_
_entity.id
_entity.type
_entity.pdbx_description
1 polymer ?
#
loop_
_entity_poly.entity_id
_entity_poly.type
_entity_poly.pdbx_seq_one_letter_code
_entity_poly.pdbx_strand_id
1 'polypeptide(L)'
;MNYSHTPAGYNSFSEYYDALMQNVGYDERCRYILEIFKRLDHDMGLSLDLACGTGSLTIELKKNGVDVYGIDASYDMLSHAREKAEENGLDILFLCQKMQSIDLYGTIDTCVCTLDSINHLVKMSDVQKTFERVSLFMNQGGYFLFDANTIYKHREVLADNTFVYDTDDVFCVWQNSLKENNIVEIELDFFEREGKVYYRESENFCERAYSDEELTTMLEKAGFEVVKRYGDMTFEAPKSDEQRVIYVARKK
;
A
#
# COMPACT_ATOMS: atom_id res chain seq x y z
N MET A 1 7.90 40.84 -0.84
CA MET A 1 8.74 39.72 -0.44
C MET A 1 8.21 38.50 -1.18
N ASN A 2 8.94 38.05 -2.20
CA ASN A 2 8.52 36.92 -3.01
C ASN A 2 8.92 35.64 -2.27
N TYR A 3 7.96 34.94 -1.74
CA TYR A 3 8.16 33.55 -1.31
C TYR A 3 8.04 32.69 -2.57
N SER A 4 9.18 32.21 -3.06
CA SER A 4 9.23 31.15 -4.06
C SER A 4 8.83 29.84 -3.34
N HIS A 5 7.57 29.46 -3.47
CA HIS A 5 7.14 28.12 -3.11
C HIS A 5 7.70 27.17 -4.17
N THR A 6 8.69 26.41 -3.82
CA THR A 6 8.98 25.13 -4.49
C THR A 6 7.82 24.19 -4.11
N PRO A 7 7.17 23.49 -5.04
CA PRO A 7 6.18 22.48 -4.64
C PRO A 7 6.92 21.40 -3.87
N ALA A 8 6.74 21.35 -2.57
CA ALA A 8 7.17 20.25 -1.73
C ALA A 8 6.25 19.07 -2.07
N GLY A 9 6.70 18.17 -2.94
CA GLY A 9 6.01 16.93 -3.18
C GLY A 9 6.56 15.88 -2.22
N TYR A 10 5.70 15.13 -1.55
CA TYR A 10 5.95 13.89 -0.81
C TYR A 10 7.01 13.92 0.33
N ASN A 11 7.83 14.97 0.47
CA ASN A 11 8.95 15.00 1.41
C ASN A 11 8.47 15.01 2.88
N SER A 12 7.43 15.76 3.17
CA SER A 12 6.89 15.87 4.53
C SER A 12 5.97 14.72 4.91
N PHE A 13 5.17 14.21 3.97
CA PHE A 13 4.26 13.11 4.23
C PHE A 13 4.99 11.85 4.70
N SER A 14 6.17 11.55 4.13
CA SER A 14 6.97 10.39 4.54
C SER A 14 7.45 10.46 5.99
N GLU A 15 7.74 11.65 6.50
CA GLU A 15 8.16 11.86 7.90
C GLU A 15 7.00 11.63 8.89
N TYR A 16 5.78 12.06 8.51
CA TYR A 16 4.60 11.91 9.38
C TYR A 16 3.83 10.61 9.12
N TYR A 17 4.08 9.95 8.00
CA TYR A 17 3.39 8.73 7.59
C TYR A 17 3.46 7.67 8.70
N ASP A 18 4.66 7.39 9.20
CA ASP A 18 4.82 6.38 10.25
C ASP A 18 4.14 6.79 11.57
N ALA A 19 4.10 8.09 11.90
CA ALA A 19 3.40 8.59 13.08
C ALA A 19 1.88 8.45 12.97
N LEU A 20 1.31 8.70 11.78
CA LEU A 20 -0.12 8.49 11.52
C LEU A 20 -0.47 7.00 11.43
N MET A 21 0.46 6.18 10.96
CA MET A 21 0.31 4.74 10.75
C MET A 21 0.70 3.89 11.97
N GLN A 22 0.96 4.50 13.14
CA GLN A 22 1.29 3.78 14.37
C GLN A 22 0.27 2.69 14.76
N ASN A 23 -0.99 2.85 14.35
CA ASN A 23 -2.07 1.90 14.62
C ASN A 23 -2.14 0.74 13.60
N VAL A 24 -1.28 0.69 12.57
CA VAL A 24 -1.37 -0.33 11.52
C VAL A 24 -0.94 -1.71 11.99
N GLY A 25 -0.10 -1.82 13.01
CA GLY A 25 0.38 -3.11 13.53
C GLY A 25 1.10 -3.94 12.45
N TYR A 26 2.20 -3.42 11.90
CA TYR A 26 2.94 -4.09 10.81
C TYR A 26 3.42 -5.50 11.16
N ASP A 27 3.75 -5.75 12.41
CA ASP A 27 4.12 -7.08 12.92
C ASP A 27 2.92 -8.05 12.91
N GLU A 28 1.72 -7.59 13.25
CA GLU A 28 0.49 -8.38 13.17
C GLU A 28 0.12 -8.66 11.71
N ARG A 29 0.24 -7.65 10.83
CA ARG A 29 0.00 -7.80 9.40
C ARG A 29 1.00 -8.77 8.75
N CYS A 30 2.27 -8.68 9.11
CA CYS A 30 3.29 -9.62 8.67
C CYS A 30 2.93 -11.06 9.10
N ARG A 31 2.61 -11.29 10.38
CA ARG A 31 2.19 -12.62 10.86
C ARG A 31 0.95 -13.14 10.15
N TYR A 32 -0.01 -12.27 9.87
CA TYR A 32 -1.22 -12.62 9.13
C TYR A 32 -0.89 -13.06 7.69
N ILE A 33 -0.04 -12.32 6.97
CA ILE A 33 0.41 -12.67 5.61
C ILE A 33 1.15 -14.02 5.60
N LEU A 34 2.08 -14.22 6.53
CA LEU A 34 2.81 -15.48 6.66
C LEU A 34 1.86 -16.66 6.93
N GLU A 35 0.85 -16.47 7.76
CA GLU A 35 -0.15 -17.52 8.05
C GLU A 35 -1.04 -17.82 6.82
N ILE A 36 -1.36 -16.81 5.97
CA ILE A 36 -2.05 -17.06 4.69
C ILE A 36 -1.22 -18.01 3.82
N PHE A 37 0.05 -17.71 3.59
CA PHE A 37 0.91 -18.53 2.73
C PHE A 37 1.18 -19.91 3.32
N LYS A 38 1.33 -20.01 4.63
CA LYS A 38 1.42 -21.29 5.32
C LYS A 38 0.17 -22.17 5.12
N ARG A 39 -1.04 -21.60 5.18
CA ARG A 39 -2.30 -22.31 4.91
C ARG A 39 -2.45 -22.75 3.46
N LEU A 40 -1.76 -22.08 2.55
CA LEU A 40 -1.73 -22.42 1.13
C LEU A 40 -0.61 -23.41 0.77
N ASP A 41 0.18 -23.85 1.77
CA ASP A 41 1.38 -24.67 1.57
C ASP A 41 2.34 -24.07 0.54
N HIS A 42 2.50 -22.72 0.61
CA HIS A 42 3.33 -21.96 -0.30
C HIS A 42 4.59 -21.44 0.41
N ASP A 43 5.75 -21.80 -0.15
CA ASP A 43 7.01 -21.15 0.21
C ASP A 43 7.08 -19.80 -0.49
N MET A 44 7.25 -18.73 0.28
CA MET A 44 7.26 -17.38 -0.26
C MET A 44 8.44 -17.14 -1.22
N GLY A 45 9.53 -17.90 -1.11
CA GLY A 45 10.71 -17.77 -1.97
C GLY A 45 11.22 -16.34 -2.07
N LEU A 46 11.68 -15.93 -3.27
CA LEU A 46 12.02 -14.54 -3.52
C LEU A 46 10.75 -13.69 -3.63
N SER A 47 10.59 -12.77 -2.70
CA SER A 47 9.38 -11.99 -2.52
C SER A 47 9.58 -10.51 -2.88
N LEU A 48 8.54 -9.90 -3.43
CA LEU A 48 8.45 -8.47 -3.70
C LEU A 48 7.40 -7.83 -2.79
N ASP A 49 7.77 -6.79 -2.05
CA ASP A 49 6.84 -5.86 -1.42
C ASP A 49 6.64 -4.67 -2.36
N LEU A 50 5.48 -4.63 -3.03
CA LEU A 50 5.14 -3.67 -4.08
C LEU A 50 4.38 -2.49 -3.49
N ALA A 51 4.85 -1.27 -3.74
CA ALA A 51 4.48 -0.04 -3.05
C ALA A 51 4.76 -0.13 -1.54
N CYS A 52 6.02 -0.42 -1.22
CA CYS A 52 6.46 -0.71 0.14
C CYS A 52 6.50 0.52 1.07
N GLY A 53 6.34 1.75 0.53
CA GLY A 53 6.41 2.99 1.27
C GLY A 53 7.71 3.11 2.06
N THR A 54 7.61 3.39 3.35
CA THR A 54 8.73 3.49 4.30
C THR A 54 9.30 2.13 4.72
N GLY A 55 8.91 1.03 4.06
CA GLY A 55 9.49 -0.30 4.22
C GLY A 55 9.13 -1.04 5.51
N SER A 56 8.17 -0.56 6.29
CA SER A 56 7.85 -1.16 7.60
C SER A 56 7.42 -2.62 7.48
N LEU A 57 6.55 -2.97 6.50
CA LEU A 57 6.17 -4.36 6.24
C LEU A 57 7.35 -5.17 5.67
N THR A 58 8.13 -4.59 4.74
CA THR A 58 9.31 -5.25 4.15
C THR A 58 10.29 -5.67 5.25
N ILE A 59 10.54 -4.78 6.20
CA ILE A 59 11.43 -5.03 7.36
C ILE A 59 10.88 -6.17 8.23
N GLU A 60 9.60 -6.18 8.53
CA GLU A 60 8.99 -7.25 9.33
C GLU A 60 9.02 -8.61 8.59
N LEU A 61 8.78 -8.63 7.28
CA LEU A 61 8.93 -9.85 6.48
C LEU A 61 10.37 -10.36 6.52
N LYS A 62 11.37 -9.47 6.35
CA LYS A 62 12.80 -9.82 6.41
C LYS A 62 13.20 -10.36 7.78
N LYS A 63 12.76 -9.74 8.88
CA LYS A 63 12.98 -10.23 10.26
C LYS A 63 12.43 -11.63 10.48
N ASN A 64 11.35 -11.98 9.80
CA ASN A 64 10.73 -13.31 9.86
C ASN A 64 11.34 -14.31 8.84
N GLY A 65 12.46 -13.97 8.22
CA GLY A 65 13.24 -14.87 7.37
C GLY A 65 12.80 -14.93 5.91
N VAL A 66 11.91 -14.04 5.46
CA VAL A 66 11.52 -13.95 4.06
C VAL A 66 12.62 -13.28 3.25
N ASP A 67 12.98 -13.85 2.12
CA ASP A 67 13.87 -13.20 1.16
C ASP A 67 13.07 -12.18 0.35
N VAL A 68 13.08 -10.91 0.79
CA VAL A 68 12.21 -9.85 0.29
C VAL A 68 12.99 -8.60 -0.06
N TYR A 69 12.53 -7.91 -1.11
CA TYR A 69 12.94 -6.56 -1.47
C TYR A 69 11.71 -5.67 -1.71
N GLY A 70 11.90 -4.35 -1.59
CA GLY A 70 10.81 -3.38 -1.70
C GLY A 70 10.88 -2.55 -2.97
N ILE A 71 9.72 -2.20 -3.52
CA ILE A 71 9.58 -1.22 -4.60
C ILE A 71 8.56 -0.16 -4.20
N ASP A 72 8.91 1.11 -4.39
CA ASP A 72 8.01 2.24 -4.26
C ASP A 72 8.28 3.30 -5.33
N ALA A 73 7.30 4.12 -5.63
CA ALA A 73 7.44 5.21 -6.59
C ALA A 73 8.09 6.46 -5.97
N SER A 74 8.05 6.61 -4.64
CA SER A 74 8.59 7.75 -3.91
C SER A 74 10.02 7.49 -3.47
N TYR A 75 10.93 8.36 -3.91
CA TYR A 75 12.33 8.29 -3.47
C TYR A 75 12.46 8.61 -1.97
N ASP A 76 11.64 9.52 -1.46
CA ASP A 76 11.70 9.94 -0.06
C ASP A 76 11.23 8.82 0.87
N MET A 77 10.10 8.15 0.53
CA MET A 77 9.67 6.94 1.24
C MET A 77 10.80 5.88 1.28
N LEU A 78 11.47 5.66 0.16
CA LEU A 78 12.57 4.69 0.09
C LEU A 78 13.83 5.15 0.84
N SER A 79 14.04 6.44 1.03
CA SER A 79 15.12 6.94 1.90
C SER A 79 14.87 6.53 3.35
N HIS A 80 13.66 6.76 3.87
CA HIS A 80 13.27 6.28 5.20
C HIS A 80 13.28 4.75 5.31
N ALA A 81 12.90 4.03 4.26
CA ALA A 81 12.95 2.57 4.25
C ALA A 81 14.39 2.04 4.42
N ARG A 82 15.36 2.67 3.73
CA ARG A 82 16.79 2.30 3.85
C ARG A 82 17.35 2.62 5.22
N GLU A 83 17.07 3.82 5.76
CA GLU A 83 17.46 4.21 7.11
C GLU A 83 16.92 3.23 8.17
N LYS A 84 15.63 2.92 8.11
CA LYS A 84 15.04 1.93 9.02
C LYS A 84 15.61 0.53 8.87
N ALA A 85 15.92 0.08 7.66
CA ALA A 85 16.55 -1.22 7.43
C ALA A 85 17.95 -1.25 8.03
N GLU A 86 18.74 -0.17 7.85
CA GLU A 86 20.09 -0.05 8.42
C GLU A 86 20.07 -0.02 9.97
N GLU A 87 19.15 0.74 10.57
CA GLU A 87 18.94 0.76 12.03
C GLU A 87 18.59 -0.62 12.61
N ASN A 88 17.90 -1.46 11.82
CA ASN A 88 17.59 -2.84 12.20
C ASN A 88 18.69 -3.84 11.82
N GLY A 89 19.80 -3.40 11.23
CA GLY A 89 20.92 -4.27 10.80
C GLY A 89 20.53 -5.20 9.65
N LEU A 90 19.57 -4.81 8.81
CA LEU A 90 19.05 -5.62 7.70
C LEU A 90 19.56 -5.09 6.35
N ASP A 91 20.03 -6.01 5.51
CA ASP A 91 20.35 -5.73 4.12
C ASP A 91 19.11 -6.02 3.25
N ILE A 92 18.45 -4.96 2.78
CA ILE A 92 17.24 -5.01 1.97
C ILE A 92 17.43 -4.11 0.75
N LEU A 93 17.19 -4.68 -0.44
CA LEU A 93 17.17 -3.91 -1.68
C LEU A 93 15.86 -3.12 -1.80
N PHE A 94 15.97 -1.81 -2.03
CA PHE A 94 14.84 -0.94 -2.33
C PHE A 94 15.03 -0.25 -3.69
N LEU A 95 14.04 -0.38 -4.58
CA LEU A 95 14.06 0.13 -5.96
C LEU A 95 12.96 1.18 -6.17
N CYS A 96 13.34 2.33 -6.74
CA CYS A 96 12.38 3.39 -7.05
C CYS A 96 11.74 3.14 -8.42
N GLN A 97 10.53 2.56 -8.42
CA GLN A 97 9.76 2.25 -9.64
C GLN A 97 8.25 2.38 -9.37
N LYS A 98 7.50 2.74 -10.40
CA LYS A 98 6.02 2.77 -10.33
C LYS A 98 5.47 1.36 -10.55
N MET A 99 4.42 1.00 -9.81
CA MET A 99 3.75 -0.32 -9.87
C MET A 99 3.43 -0.76 -11.31
N GLN A 100 2.87 0.15 -12.13
CA GLN A 100 2.45 -0.13 -13.49
C GLN A 100 3.60 -0.23 -14.51
N SER A 101 4.83 -0.05 -14.08
CA SER A 101 6.02 -0.08 -14.94
C SER A 101 7.23 -0.74 -14.28
N ILE A 102 7.01 -1.63 -13.31
CA ILE A 102 8.10 -2.38 -12.70
C ILE A 102 8.88 -3.16 -13.74
N ASP A 103 10.19 -3.19 -13.58
CA ASP A 103 11.14 -3.92 -14.44
C ASP A 103 12.17 -4.61 -13.55
N LEU A 104 12.08 -5.95 -13.48
CA LEU A 104 12.87 -6.75 -12.55
C LEU A 104 13.95 -7.54 -13.32
N TYR A 105 15.09 -7.78 -12.69
CA TYR A 105 16.17 -8.57 -13.29
C TYR A 105 15.93 -10.08 -13.31
N GLY A 106 14.89 -10.55 -12.60
CA GLY A 106 14.56 -11.98 -12.50
C GLY A 106 13.09 -12.17 -12.15
N THR A 107 12.73 -13.38 -11.81
CA THR A 107 11.39 -13.76 -11.42
C THR A 107 11.25 -13.81 -9.89
N ILE A 108 10.03 -13.62 -9.42
CA ILE A 108 9.62 -13.69 -8.01
C ILE A 108 8.66 -14.84 -7.81
N ASP A 109 8.61 -15.37 -6.60
CA ASP A 109 7.66 -16.42 -6.21
C ASP A 109 6.43 -15.84 -5.53
N THR A 110 6.61 -14.72 -4.84
CA THR A 110 5.54 -14.03 -4.11
C THR A 110 5.61 -12.52 -4.35
N CYS A 111 4.46 -11.88 -4.50
CA CYS A 111 4.31 -10.44 -4.44
C CYS A 111 3.27 -10.09 -3.38
N VAL A 112 3.59 -9.14 -2.52
CA VAL A 112 2.63 -8.50 -1.59
C VAL A 112 2.47 -7.03 -1.95
N CYS A 113 1.24 -6.49 -1.84
CA CYS A 113 0.94 -5.09 -2.09
C CYS A 113 -0.18 -4.67 -1.15
N THR A 114 0.14 -4.07 -0.03
CA THR A 114 -0.80 -3.86 1.07
C THR A 114 -1.10 -2.39 1.33
N LEU A 115 -2.03 -2.15 2.27
CA LEU A 115 -2.44 -0.82 2.69
C LEU A 115 -2.97 0.02 1.53
N ASP A 116 -4.00 -0.55 0.84
CA ASP A 116 -4.77 0.11 -0.23
C ASP A 116 -3.94 0.69 -1.38
N SER A 117 -2.68 0.29 -1.53
CA SER A 117 -1.80 0.81 -2.59
C SER A 117 -2.39 0.68 -4.00
N ILE A 118 -3.19 -0.35 -4.27
CA ILE A 118 -3.91 -0.51 -5.54
C ILE A 118 -4.96 0.60 -5.75
N ASN A 119 -5.56 1.13 -4.70
CA ASN A 119 -6.56 2.19 -4.78
C ASN A 119 -5.97 3.54 -5.22
N HIS A 120 -4.69 3.80 -5.01
CA HIS A 120 -3.99 4.97 -5.52
C HIS A 120 -3.90 5.01 -7.06
N LEU A 121 -4.11 3.87 -7.73
CA LEU A 121 -4.19 3.78 -9.18
C LEU A 121 -5.62 4.11 -9.63
N VAL A 122 -5.96 5.37 -9.81
CA VAL A 122 -7.34 5.82 -10.14
C VAL A 122 -7.80 5.39 -11.56
N LYS A 123 -6.86 5.02 -12.45
CA LYS A 123 -7.17 4.54 -13.80
C LYS A 123 -7.14 3.02 -13.85
N MET A 124 -8.24 2.41 -14.29
CA MET A 124 -8.32 0.95 -14.50
C MET A 124 -7.20 0.42 -15.40
N SER A 125 -6.77 1.20 -16.38
CA SER A 125 -5.65 0.83 -17.26
C SER A 125 -4.32 0.69 -16.52
N ASP A 126 -4.12 1.45 -15.44
CA ASP A 126 -2.88 1.39 -14.67
C ASP A 126 -2.92 0.20 -13.68
N VAL A 127 -4.10 -0.14 -13.13
CA VAL A 127 -4.30 -1.38 -12.37
C VAL A 127 -4.07 -2.61 -13.26
N GLN A 128 -4.65 -2.62 -14.47
CA GLN A 128 -4.45 -3.71 -15.44
C GLN A 128 -2.96 -3.90 -15.75
N LYS A 129 -2.25 -2.80 -16.06
CA LYS A 129 -0.80 -2.86 -16.34
C LYS A 129 -0.02 -3.36 -15.12
N THR A 130 -0.38 -2.93 -13.89
CA THR A 130 0.27 -3.40 -12.67
C THR A 130 0.15 -4.92 -12.55
N PHE A 131 -1.05 -5.46 -12.72
CA PHE A 131 -1.26 -6.91 -12.67
C PHE A 131 -0.51 -7.66 -13.78
N GLU A 132 -0.48 -7.12 -14.98
CA GLU A 132 0.31 -7.66 -16.10
C GLU A 132 1.81 -7.64 -15.82
N ARG A 133 2.33 -6.56 -15.22
CA ARG A 133 3.75 -6.46 -14.86
C ARG A 133 4.11 -7.41 -13.73
N VAL A 134 3.30 -7.51 -12.68
CA VAL A 134 3.50 -8.52 -11.61
C VAL A 134 3.48 -9.92 -12.21
N SER A 135 2.51 -10.22 -13.07
CA SER A 135 2.43 -11.52 -13.75
C SER A 135 3.67 -11.81 -14.60
N LEU A 136 4.16 -10.83 -15.34
CA LEU A 136 5.33 -11.00 -16.21
C LEU A 136 6.56 -11.50 -15.46
N PHE A 137 6.77 -11.00 -14.25
CA PHE A 137 7.93 -11.35 -13.43
C PHE A 137 7.66 -12.44 -12.40
N MET A 138 6.45 -12.93 -12.27
CA MET A 138 6.12 -13.99 -11.32
C MET A 138 6.34 -15.38 -11.92
N ASN A 139 6.92 -16.29 -11.14
CA ASN A 139 7.02 -17.70 -11.48
C ASN A 139 5.63 -18.33 -11.61
N GLN A 140 5.50 -19.36 -12.47
CA GLN A 140 4.26 -20.15 -12.55
C GLN A 140 3.94 -20.77 -11.19
N GLY A 141 2.70 -20.67 -10.77
CA GLY A 141 2.27 -21.13 -9.45
C GLY A 141 2.59 -20.17 -8.31
N GLY A 142 3.31 -19.06 -8.56
CA GLY A 142 3.55 -18.00 -7.60
C GLY A 142 2.28 -17.25 -7.20
N TYR A 143 2.36 -16.51 -6.11
CA TYR A 143 1.19 -15.85 -5.52
C TYR A 143 1.35 -14.33 -5.47
N PHE A 144 0.25 -13.66 -5.78
CA PHE A 144 0.09 -12.23 -5.57
C PHE A 144 -0.98 -11.99 -4.51
N LEU A 145 -0.58 -11.40 -3.38
CA LEU A 145 -1.45 -10.97 -2.30
C LEU A 145 -1.52 -9.45 -2.33
N PHE A 146 -2.71 -8.89 -2.39
CA PHE A 146 -2.91 -7.46 -2.21
C PHE A 146 -4.19 -7.19 -1.43
N ASP A 147 -4.28 -6.03 -0.82
CA ASP A 147 -5.53 -5.54 -0.27
C ASP A 147 -6.07 -4.36 -1.09
N ALA A 148 -7.37 -4.12 -0.95
CA ALA A 148 -8.03 -2.98 -1.55
C ALA A 148 -9.17 -2.48 -0.65
N ASN A 149 -9.28 -1.14 -0.55
CA ASN A 149 -10.43 -0.48 0.01
C ASN A 149 -11.66 -0.74 -0.86
N THR A 150 -12.79 -1.04 -0.22
CA THR A 150 -14.03 -1.39 -0.91
C THR A 150 -14.81 -0.16 -1.34
N ILE A 151 -15.78 -0.37 -2.24
CA ILE A 151 -16.76 0.67 -2.60
C ILE A 151 -17.57 1.10 -1.36
N TYR A 152 -17.87 0.17 -0.44
CA TYR A 152 -18.52 0.48 0.82
C TYR A 152 -17.70 1.49 1.62
N LYS A 153 -16.40 1.24 1.82
CA LYS A 153 -15.52 2.17 2.54
C LYS A 153 -15.50 3.56 1.90
N HIS A 154 -15.37 3.63 0.57
CA HIS A 154 -15.32 4.91 -0.12
C HIS A 154 -16.63 5.71 -0.02
N ARG A 155 -17.79 5.04 -0.06
CA ARG A 155 -19.09 5.71 -0.07
C ARG A 155 -19.66 5.97 1.31
N GLU A 156 -19.46 5.04 2.24
CA GLU A 156 -20.16 5.07 3.54
C GLU A 156 -19.22 5.55 4.68
N VAL A 157 -17.91 5.36 4.52
CA VAL A 157 -16.94 5.70 5.58
C VAL A 157 -16.12 6.92 5.23
N LEU A 158 -15.50 6.95 4.06
CA LEU A 158 -14.69 8.08 3.62
C LEU A 158 -15.55 9.21 3.07
N ALA A 159 -16.28 8.98 1.99
CA ALA A 159 -17.19 9.92 1.34
C ALA A 159 -16.75 11.40 1.47
N ASP A 160 -17.62 12.25 2.06
CA ASP A 160 -17.36 13.67 2.33
C ASP A 160 -17.04 13.91 3.82
N ASN A 161 -16.48 12.90 4.50
CA ASN A 161 -16.12 12.97 5.91
C ASN A 161 -14.80 13.69 6.14
N THR A 162 -14.66 14.21 7.35
CA THR A 162 -13.42 14.81 7.86
C THR A 162 -12.98 14.05 9.10
N PHE A 163 -11.71 13.67 9.14
CA PHE A 163 -11.06 13.05 10.29
C PHE A 163 -10.01 13.98 10.84
N VAL A 164 -9.83 13.97 12.16
CA VAL A 164 -8.84 14.78 12.84
C VAL A 164 -7.98 13.87 13.70
N TYR A 165 -6.68 14.01 13.58
CA TYR A 165 -5.69 13.35 14.41
C TYR A 165 -4.92 14.41 15.18
N ASP A 166 -4.90 14.27 16.49
CA ASP A 166 -4.22 15.20 17.40
C ASP A 166 -3.22 14.41 18.24
N THR A 167 -1.95 14.64 18.00
CA THR A 167 -0.84 14.05 18.73
C THR A 167 -0.03 15.17 19.40
N ASP A 168 0.95 14.82 20.24
CA ASP A 168 1.79 15.81 20.93
C ASP A 168 2.61 16.69 19.93
N ASP A 169 2.96 16.13 18.77
CA ASP A 169 3.86 16.75 17.80
C ASP A 169 3.15 17.22 16.53
N VAL A 170 2.09 16.53 16.10
CA VAL A 170 1.41 16.78 14.83
C VAL A 170 -0.11 16.81 15.03
N PHE A 171 -0.72 17.87 14.51
CA PHE A 171 -2.16 17.94 14.30
C PHE A 171 -2.46 17.76 12.81
N CYS A 172 -3.28 16.76 12.46
CA CYS A 172 -3.63 16.45 11.08
C CYS A 172 -5.14 16.57 10.87
N VAL A 173 -5.54 17.29 9.83
CA VAL A 173 -6.90 17.33 9.32
C VAL A 173 -6.94 16.58 8.00
N TRP A 174 -7.72 15.50 7.97
CA TRP A 174 -7.94 14.67 6.79
C TRP A 174 -9.35 14.93 6.27
N GLN A 175 -9.47 15.63 5.14
CA GLN A 175 -10.74 15.91 4.48
C GLN A 175 -10.89 15.04 3.24
N ASN A 176 -12.09 14.53 3.04
CA ASN A 176 -12.43 13.72 1.88
C ASN A 176 -13.52 14.40 1.05
N SER A 177 -13.46 14.19 -0.26
CA SER A 177 -14.51 14.58 -1.20
C SER A 177 -14.82 13.42 -2.12
N LEU A 178 -16.03 12.88 -2.04
CA LEU A 178 -16.47 11.79 -2.93
C LEU A 178 -16.74 12.36 -4.34
N LYS A 179 -16.10 11.75 -5.33
CA LYS A 179 -16.28 12.06 -6.75
C LYS A 179 -16.97 10.91 -7.47
N GLU A 180 -17.22 11.09 -8.77
CA GLU A 180 -17.73 10.03 -9.63
C GLU A 180 -16.81 8.80 -9.66
N ASN A 181 -17.35 7.65 -10.06
CA ASN A 181 -16.61 6.38 -10.22
C ASN A 181 -15.93 5.86 -8.94
N ASN A 182 -16.51 6.12 -7.76
CA ASN A 182 -15.98 5.72 -6.46
C ASN A 182 -14.58 6.28 -6.17
N ILE A 183 -14.26 7.44 -6.71
CA ILE A 183 -13.04 8.16 -6.41
C ILE A 183 -13.29 9.03 -5.18
N VAL A 184 -12.37 8.98 -4.23
CA VAL A 184 -12.31 9.91 -3.10
C VAL A 184 -11.04 10.75 -3.30
N GLU A 185 -11.22 12.07 -3.34
CA GLU A 185 -10.13 13.03 -3.24
C GLU A 185 -9.84 13.24 -1.76
N ILE A 186 -8.59 13.09 -1.38
CA ILE A 186 -8.10 13.15 -0.01
C ILE A 186 -7.19 14.36 0.11
N GLU A 187 -7.54 15.26 1.01
CA GLU A 187 -6.72 16.41 1.38
C GLU A 187 -6.26 16.25 2.81
N LEU A 188 -4.95 16.27 3.03
CA LEU A 188 -4.31 16.17 4.33
C LEU A 188 -3.61 17.49 4.65
N ASP A 189 -4.01 18.13 5.74
CA ASP A 189 -3.31 19.29 6.29
C ASP A 189 -2.62 18.87 7.59
N PHE A 190 -1.30 18.90 7.57
CA PHE A 190 -0.45 18.66 8.72
C PHE A 190 -0.02 19.98 9.34
N PHE A 191 -0.08 20.04 10.66
CA PHE A 191 0.43 21.16 11.44
C PHE A 191 1.47 20.60 12.43
N GLU A 192 2.74 20.73 12.08
CA GLU A 192 3.85 20.30 12.92
C GLU A 192 4.15 21.36 13.98
N ARG A 193 4.32 20.93 15.21
CA ARG A 193 4.63 21.83 16.32
C ARG A 193 6.12 21.95 16.55
N GLU A 194 6.65 23.15 16.38
CA GLU A 194 8.00 23.51 16.80
C GLU A 194 7.94 24.58 17.90
N GLY A 195 8.02 24.16 19.15
CA GLY A 195 7.90 25.02 20.32
C GLY A 195 6.51 25.67 20.45
N LYS A 196 6.39 26.95 20.04
CA LYS A 196 5.13 27.72 20.07
C LYS A 196 4.57 28.01 18.67
N VAL A 197 5.21 27.51 17.64
CA VAL A 197 4.84 27.75 16.25
C VAL A 197 4.36 26.45 15.62
N TYR A 198 3.44 26.54 14.67
CA TYR A 198 3.01 25.42 13.84
C TYR A 198 3.38 25.68 12.40
N TYR A 199 4.00 24.71 11.77
CA TYR A 199 4.27 24.70 10.33
C TYR A 199 3.19 23.87 9.65
N ARG A 200 2.55 24.45 8.63
CA ARG A 200 1.52 23.74 7.85
C ARG A 200 2.13 23.17 6.59
N GLU A 201 1.85 21.91 6.35
CA GLU A 201 2.09 21.23 5.10
C GLU A 201 0.81 20.55 4.62
N SER A 202 0.65 20.44 3.31
CA SER A 202 -0.58 19.92 2.72
C SER A 202 -0.26 18.91 1.64
N GLU A 203 -0.99 17.79 1.64
CA GLU A 203 -0.95 16.76 0.63
C GLU A 203 -2.33 16.59 0.01
N ASN A 204 -2.37 16.29 -1.28
CA ASN A 204 -3.60 16.00 -1.99
C ASN A 204 -3.38 14.84 -2.96
N PHE A 205 -4.22 13.82 -2.86
CA PHE A 205 -4.23 12.68 -3.78
C PHE A 205 -5.63 12.10 -3.92
N CYS A 206 -5.79 11.19 -4.88
CA CYS A 206 -7.04 10.51 -5.10
C CYS A 206 -6.86 9.01 -4.96
N GLU A 207 -7.87 8.36 -4.40
CA GLU A 207 -8.03 6.91 -4.41
C GLU A 207 -9.30 6.53 -5.15
N ARG A 208 -9.28 5.36 -5.80
CA ARG A 208 -10.44 4.77 -6.42
C ARG A 208 -10.73 3.39 -5.85
N ALA A 209 -11.97 3.18 -5.42
CA ALA A 209 -12.44 1.84 -5.09
C ALA A 209 -12.96 1.13 -6.36
N TYR A 210 -12.54 -0.13 -6.50
CA TYR A 210 -12.92 -1.04 -7.57
C TYR A 210 -13.89 -2.09 -7.04
N SER A 211 -14.81 -2.53 -7.89
CA SER A 211 -15.65 -3.68 -7.56
C SER A 211 -14.84 -4.98 -7.59
N ASP A 212 -15.33 -6.01 -6.88
CA ASP A 212 -14.74 -7.35 -6.92
C ASP A 212 -14.68 -7.91 -8.34
N GLU A 213 -15.72 -7.67 -9.15
CA GLU A 213 -15.78 -8.08 -10.54
C GLU A 213 -14.73 -7.38 -11.41
N GLU A 214 -14.52 -6.06 -11.24
CA GLU A 214 -13.48 -5.31 -11.95
C GLU A 214 -12.09 -5.87 -11.63
N LEU A 215 -11.75 -6.04 -10.34
CA LEU A 215 -10.44 -6.56 -9.92
C LEU A 215 -10.23 -8.00 -10.39
N THR A 216 -11.23 -8.87 -10.23
CA THR A 216 -11.14 -10.27 -10.68
C THR A 216 -10.94 -10.36 -12.18
N THR A 217 -11.71 -9.59 -12.97
CA THR A 217 -11.56 -9.57 -14.44
C THR A 217 -10.17 -9.11 -14.86
N MET A 218 -9.62 -8.09 -14.21
CA MET A 218 -8.27 -7.59 -14.50
C MET A 218 -7.19 -8.61 -14.13
N LEU A 219 -7.34 -9.32 -13.00
CA LEU A 219 -6.43 -10.40 -12.60
C LEU A 219 -6.46 -11.56 -13.58
N GLU A 220 -7.64 -12.00 -14.01
CA GLU A 220 -7.80 -13.09 -14.99
C GLU A 220 -7.15 -12.74 -16.34
N LYS A 221 -7.35 -11.52 -16.82
CA LYS A 221 -6.68 -11.02 -18.05
C LYS A 221 -5.15 -10.99 -17.92
N ALA A 222 -4.63 -10.74 -16.72
CA ALA A 222 -3.20 -10.78 -16.43
C ALA A 222 -2.65 -12.21 -16.21
N GLY A 223 -3.51 -13.25 -16.27
CA GLY A 223 -3.11 -14.66 -16.12
C GLY A 223 -3.12 -15.17 -14.68
N PHE A 224 -3.80 -14.47 -13.79
CA PHE A 224 -4.01 -14.92 -12.41
C PHE A 224 -5.36 -15.64 -12.24
N GLU A 225 -5.45 -16.43 -11.19
CA GLU A 225 -6.67 -17.00 -10.64
C GLU A 225 -6.82 -16.52 -9.19
N VAL A 226 -7.95 -15.91 -8.84
CA VAL A 226 -8.23 -15.53 -7.45
C VAL A 226 -8.59 -16.78 -6.67
N VAL A 227 -7.71 -17.20 -5.75
CA VAL A 227 -7.89 -18.41 -4.96
C VAL A 227 -8.53 -18.18 -3.60
N LYS A 228 -8.36 -16.98 -3.02
CA LYS A 228 -8.98 -16.59 -1.75
C LYS A 228 -9.32 -15.11 -1.73
N ARG A 229 -10.34 -14.77 -0.96
CA ARG A 229 -10.69 -13.41 -0.52
C ARG A 229 -10.99 -13.47 0.97
N TYR A 230 -10.43 -12.53 1.72
CA TYR A 230 -10.64 -12.42 3.15
C TYR A 230 -11.06 -11.00 3.52
N GLY A 231 -11.88 -10.85 4.58
CA GLY A 231 -12.01 -9.58 5.26
C GLY A 231 -10.68 -9.14 5.89
N ASP A 232 -10.52 -7.84 6.17
CA ASP A 232 -9.24 -7.32 6.70
C ASP A 232 -8.85 -8.03 7.98
N MET A 233 -7.62 -8.52 8.01
CA MET A 233 -7.00 -9.22 9.15
C MET A 233 -7.80 -10.43 9.68
N THR A 234 -8.65 -11.04 8.83
CA THR A 234 -9.41 -12.25 9.17
C THR A 234 -9.15 -13.37 8.16
N PHE A 235 -9.63 -14.59 8.46
CA PHE A 235 -9.62 -15.72 7.52
C PHE A 235 -11.03 -16.08 7.03
N GLU A 236 -11.98 -15.18 7.30
CA GLU A 236 -13.37 -15.31 6.88
C GLU A 236 -13.60 -14.61 5.53
N ALA A 237 -14.64 -15.02 4.83
CA ALA A 237 -15.05 -14.34 3.61
C ALA A 237 -15.48 -12.88 3.90
N PRO A 238 -15.19 -11.94 2.99
CA PRO A 238 -15.58 -10.55 3.19
C PRO A 238 -17.10 -10.41 3.39
N LYS A 239 -17.49 -9.53 4.30
CA LYS A 239 -18.88 -9.15 4.53
C LYS A 239 -19.33 -8.08 3.54
N SER A 240 -20.63 -7.82 3.47
CA SER A 240 -21.20 -6.78 2.59
C SER A 240 -20.78 -5.36 2.97
N ASP A 241 -20.43 -5.14 4.23
CA ASP A 241 -19.98 -3.88 4.83
C ASP A 241 -18.45 -3.89 5.09
N GLU A 242 -17.73 -4.83 4.47
CA GLU A 242 -16.29 -4.92 4.60
C GLU A 242 -15.62 -3.64 4.07
N GLN A 243 -14.71 -3.08 4.86
CA GLN A 243 -14.03 -1.85 4.47
C GLN A 243 -12.78 -2.11 3.63
N ARG A 244 -12.13 -3.26 3.82
CA ARG A 244 -10.93 -3.67 3.08
C ARG A 244 -11.01 -5.17 2.83
N VAL A 245 -10.70 -5.56 1.61
CA VAL A 245 -10.65 -6.97 1.20
C VAL A 245 -9.23 -7.35 0.83
N ILE A 246 -8.79 -8.50 1.32
CA ILE A 246 -7.50 -9.11 0.96
C ILE A 246 -7.75 -10.12 -0.16
N TYR A 247 -7.07 -9.92 -1.28
CA TYR A 247 -7.09 -10.80 -2.44
C TYR A 247 -5.83 -11.66 -2.46
N VAL A 248 -6.01 -12.94 -2.66
CA VAL A 248 -4.91 -13.88 -2.90
C VAL A 248 -5.12 -14.49 -4.28
N ALA A 249 -4.24 -14.16 -5.19
CA ALA A 249 -4.27 -14.61 -6.57
C ALA A 249 -3.05 -15.48 -6.87
N ARG A 250 -3.24 -16.57 -7.63
CA ARG A 250 -2.19 -17.48 -8.06
C ARG A 250 -1.95 -17.32 -9.55
N LYS A 251 -0.69 -17.27 -9.97
CA LYS A 251 -0.34 -17.29 -11.38
C LYS A 251 -0.60 -18.67 -11.99
N LYS A 252 -1.33 -18.71 -13.10
CA LYS A 252 -1.62 -19.90 -13.90
C LYS A 252 -0.41 -20.38 -14.68
#